data_f91989cb067d826fbd4f10f6a01d769e
#
_entry.id   f91989cb067d826fbd4f10f6a01d769e
#
_cell.length_a   1.000
_cell.length_b   1.000
_cell.length_c   1.000
_cell.angle_alpha   90.00
_cell.angle_beta   90.00
_cell.angle_gamma   90.00
#
_symmetry.space_group_name_H-M   'P 1'
#
loop_
_entity.id
_entity.type
_entity.pdbx_description
1 polymer ?
#
loop_
_entity_poly.entity_id
_entity_poly.type
_entity_poly.pdbx_seq_one_letter_code
_entity_poly.pdbx_strand_id
1 'polypeptide(L)'
;TVYLDGDYTYRLFDKYAAFAYTTALNYLLAQREFVFQFGDTSIVFWSEDGENVYQDIFSMSLEPQVDNQETIKGVFKALSENRPVVVDDIELNTNQKFYILGLAPNAARLSVRFFYQNEFGNILENLQEHYRRMDVVKPQWDSREYLGVNSMLQETVNQNSKDKKPKANMAAATLQAVLAGGRYPESLYGSVLLRIRCEQGRITRGRAAVIKAYLLKNKTIIKEGDFVGLNENTNEKAYVLGRTFAVLEAIQEDANPGINTTIKDRYYNSASTTPASVFPILIRLKNSHIRKLEKQKKSVKEYEEILTDLFGRIENFPIRLSLEEQGSFALGYYHQVQKRFEKKGDK
;
A
#
# COMPACT_ATOMS: atom_id res chain seq x y z
N THR A 1 2.52 -8.72 -36.19
CA THR A 1 3.87 -9.28 -35.95
C THR A 1 4.28 -8.81 -34.58
N VAL A 2 4.38 -9.70 -33.61
CA VAL A 2 4.88 -9.38 -32.25
C VAL A 2 6.41 -9.41 -32.34
N TYR A 3 7.07 -8.26 -32.17
CA TYR A 3 8.51 -8.21 -32.02
C TYR A 3 8.83 -8.36 -30.54
N LEU A 4 9.55 -9.39 -30.15
CA LEU A 4 10.21 -9.49 -28.85
C LEU A 4 11.56 -8.78 -29.00
N ASP A 5 11.79 -7.74 -28.23
CA ASP A 5 13.04 -7.01 -28.20
C ASP A 5 14.07 -7.83 -27.40
N GLY A 6 15.11 -8.29 -28.06
CA GLY A 6 16.21 -9.05 -27.47
C GLY A 6 16.48 -10.39 -28.21
N ASP A 7 17.50 -10.40 -29.04
CA ASP A 7 18.04 -11.50 -29.84
C ASP A 7 17.18 -12.00 -31.00
N TYR A 8 17.61 -11.62 -32.20
CA TYR A 8 17.04 -12.01 -33.48
C TYR A 8 17.33 -13.48 -33.83
N THR A 9 16.65 -14.40 -33.17
CA THR A 9 16.47 -15.72 -33.67
C THR A 9 15.12 -15.76 -34.42
N TYR A 10 15.18 -15.63 -35.75
CA TYR A 10 14.01 -15.89 -36.62
C TYR A 10 13.59 -17.33 -36.47
N ARG A 11 12.77 -17.67 -35.46
CA ARG A 11 11.94 -18.84 -35.50
C ARG A 11 10.78 -18.50 -36.44
N LEU A 12 10.74 -19.15 -37.60
CA LEU A 12 9.55 -19.21 -38.43
C LEU A 12 8.42 -19.81 -37.58
N PHE A 13 7.60 -18.95 -36.96
CA PHE A 13 6.34 -19.39 -36.39
C PHE A 13 5.52 -19.96 -37.57
N ASP A 14 5.12 -21.21 -37.45
CA ASP A 14 4.15 -21.77 -38.37
C ASP A 14 2.92 -20.85 -38.41
N LYS A 15 2.34 -20.65 -39.61
CA LYS A 15 1.15 -19.83 -39.81
C LYS A 15 0.00 -20.25 -38.88
N TYR A 16 -0.08 -21.54 -38.58
CA TYR A 16 -1.05 -22.08 -37.63
C TYR A 16 -0.80 -21.59 -36.19
N ALA A 17 0.44 -21.63 -35.72
CA ALA A 17 0.79 -21.16 -34.38
C ALA A 17 0.52 -19.64 -34.22
N ALA A 18 0.84 -18.85 -35.27
CA ALA A 18 0.53 -17.41 -35.28
C ALA A 18 -0.98 -17.15 -35.24
N PHE A 19 -1.76 -17.90 -35.98
CA PHE A 19 -3.22 -17.82 -35.99
C PHE A 19 -3.83 -18.23 -34.65
N ALA A 20 -3.41 -19.38 -34.11
CA ALA A 20 -3.89 -19.86 -32.80
C ALA A 20 -3.59 -18.88 -31.69
N TYR A 21 -2.36 -18.37 -31.62
CA TYR A 21 -1.94 -17.37 -30.63
C TYR A 21 -2.75 -16.06 -30.72
N THR A 22 -2.90 -15.51 -31.94
CA THR A 22 -3.65 -14.25 -32.10
C THR A 22 -5.14 -14.42 -31.82
N THR A 23 -5.72 -15.57 -32.15
CA THR A 23 -7.12 -15.88 -31.87
C THR A 23 -7.36 -16.02 -30.38
N ALA A 24 -6.51 -16.77 -29.65
CA ALA A 24 -6.60 -16.91 -28.20
C ALA A 24 -6.43 -15.56 -27.48
N LEU A 25 -5.46 -14.74 -27.91
CA LEU A 25 -5.24 -13.42 -27.33
C LEU A 25 -6.43 -12.49 -27.58
N ASN A 26 -7.00 -12.47 -28.78
CA ASN A 26 -8.18 -11.68 -29.08
C ASN A 26 -9.39 -12.14 -28.27
N TYR A 27 -9.55 -13.46 -28.07
CA TYR A 27 -10.58 -14.01 -27.21
C TYR A 27 -10.42 -13.49 -25.76
N LEU A 28 -9.24 -13.66 -25.16
CA LEU A 28 -8.96 -13.19 -23.78
C LEU A 28 -9.19 -11.69 -23.63
N LEU A 29 -8.71 -10.88 -24.58
CA LEU A 29 -8.88 -9.42 -24.54
C LEU A 29 -10.33 -8.97 -24.70
N ALA A 30 -11.20 -9.78 -25.32
CA ALA A 30 -12.62 -9.50 -25.46
C ALA A 30 -13.44 -9.82 -24.21
N GLN A 31 -12.93 -10.69 -23.34
CA GLN A 31 -13.59 -11.11 -22.09
C GLN A 31 -13.19 -10.18 -20.94
N ARG A 32 -14.13 -9.39 -20.44
CA ARG A 32 -13.85 -8.43 -19.35
C ARG A 32 -13.41 -9.10 -18.04
N GLU A 33 -13.87 -10.29 -17.76
CA GLU A 33 -13.53 -11.11 -16.61
C GLU A 33 -12.08 -11.60 -16.60
N PHE A 34 -11.43 -11.67 -17.78
CA PHE A 34 -10.04 -12.12 -17.93
C PHE A 34 -9.05 -10.98 -18.16
N VAL A 35 -9.50 -9.73 -18.00
CA VAL A 35 -8.67 -8.57 -18.28
C VAL A 35 -8.74 -7.56 -17.13
N PHE A 36 -7.58 -7.28 -16.54
CA PHE A 36 -7.40 -6.14 -15.65
C PHE A 36 -6.68 -5.00 -16.36
N GLN A 37 -7.07 -3.76 -16.04
CA GLN A 37 -6.42 -2.54 -16.52
C GLN A 37 -5.60 -1.89 -15.42
N PHE A 38 -4.29 -1.82 -15.61
CA PHE A 38 -3.38 -1.09 -14.72
C PHE A 38 -2.69 0.05 -15.50
N GLY A 39 -3.21 1.25 -15.34
CA GLY A 39 -2.73 2.40 -16.14
C GLY A 39 -3.03 2.22 -17.62
N ASP A 40 -2.00 2.05 -18.45
CA ASP A 40 -2.08 1.75 -19.88
C ASP A 40 -1.89 0.27 -20.21
N THR A 41 -1.65 -0.56 -19.19
CA THR A 41 -1.35 -1.98 -19.37
C THR A 41 -2.59 -2.83 -19.16
N SER A 42 -2.97 -3.62 -20.16
CA SER A 42 -3.97 -4.66 -20.08
C SER A 42 -3.31 -5.95 -19.61
N ILE A 43 -3.83 -6.55 -18.56
CA ILE A 43 -3.33 -7.82 -18.03
C ILE A 43 -4.35 -8.89 -18.36
N VAL A 44 -3.96 -9.89 -19.13
CA VAL A 44 -4.74 -11.09 -19.42
C VAL A 44 -4.15 -12.27 -18.66
N PHE A 45 -4.99 -13.18 -18.22
CA PHE A 45 -4.59 -14.34 -17.42
C PHE A 45 -5.46 -15.54 -17.72
N TRP A 46 -4.91 -16.75 -17.54
CA TRP A 46 -5.59 -18.03 -17.78
C TRP A 46 -4.91 -19.18 -17.03
N SER A 47 -5.67 -20.24 -16.76
CA SER A 47 -5.17 -21.51 -16.26
C SER A 47 -4.79 -22.45 -17.42
N GLU A 48 -3.91 -23.43 -17.17
CA GLU A 48 -3.49 -24.40 -18.19
C GLU A 48 -4.65 -25.27 -18.68
N ASP A 49 -5.59 -25.62 -17.81
CA ASP A 49 -6.79 -26.42 -18.12
C ASP A 49 -7.94 -25.61 -18.74
N GLY A 50 -7.86 -24.28 -18.69
CA GLY A 50 -8.88 -23.38 -19.20
C GLY A 50 -10.13 -23.25 -18.32
N GLU A 51 -10.12 -23.75 -17.09
CA GLU A 51 -11.25 -23.61 -16.17
C GLU A 51 -11.36 -22.20 -15.59
N ASN A 52 -12.53 -21.58 -15.70
CA ASN A 52 -12.76 -20.19 -15.33
C ASN A 52 -12.64 -19.93 -13.81
N VAL A 53 -12.86 -20.92 -12.98
CA VAL A 53 -12.78 -20.77 -11.52
C VAL A 53 -11.43 -20.22 -11.05
N TYR A 54 -10.33 -20.57 -11.71
CA TYR A 54 -9.01 -20.03 -11.39
C TYR A 54 -8.90 -18.55 -11.72
N GLN A 55 -9.49 -18.13 -12.86
CA GLN A 55 -9.50 -16.73 -13.27
C GLN A 55 -10.37 -15.91 -12.33
N ASP A 56 -11.52 -16.41 -11.89
CA ASP A 56 -12.41 -15.75 -10.95
C ASP A 56 -11.72 -15.53 -9.60
N ILE A 57 -11.12 -16.59 -9.05
CA ILE A 57 -10.39 -16.49 -7.77
C ILE A 57 -9.18 -15.57 -7.87
N PHE A 58 -8.42 -15.64 -8.97
CA PHE A 58 -7.30 -14.71 -9.19
C PHE A 58 -7.79 -13.27 -9.29
N SER A 59 -8.85 -13.01 -10.03
CA SER A 59 -9.49 -11.71 -10.19
C SER A 59 -9.92 -11.14 -8.85
N MET A 60 -10.67 -11.90 -8.07
CA MET A 60 -11.10 -11.52 -6.72
C MET A 60 -9.92 -11.31 -5.77
N SER A 61 -8.89 -12.16 -5.87
CA SER A 61 -7.70 -12.04 -5.01
C SER A 61 -6.81 -10.85 -5.37
N LEU A 62 -6.79 -10.42 -6.63
CA LEU A 62 -5.99 -9.28 -7.07
C LEU A 62 -6.63 -7.94 -6.70
N GLU A 63 -7.95 -7.84 -6.76
CA GLU A 63 -8.72 -6.64 -6.41
C GLU A 63 -9.95 -7.01 -5.55
N PRO A 64 -9.74 -7.37 -4.26
CA PRO A 64 -10.81 -7.75 -3.36
C PRO A 64 -11.85 -6.64 -3.20
N GLN A 65 -13.12 -7.02 -3.32
CA GLN A 65 -14.26 -6.15 -3.05
C GLN A 65 -14.89 -6.51 -1.70
N VAL A 66 -15.74 -5.64 -1.14
CA VAL A 66 -16.37 -5.87 0.17
C VAL A 66 -17.22 -7.14 0.19
N ASP A 67 -17.86 -7.45 -0.93
CA ASP A 67 -18.78 -8.59 -1.07
C ASP A 67 -18.06 -9.95 -1.25
N ASN A 68 -16.82 -9.97 -1.74
CA ASN A 68 -16.05 -11.20 -1.94
C ASN A 68 -14.92 -11.44 -0.92
N GLN A 69 -14.70 -10.52 0.00
CA GLN A 69 -13.56 -10.60 0.93
C GLN A 69 -13.60 -11.83 1.85
N GLU A 70 -14.79 -12.34 2.21
CA GLU A 70 -14.91 -13.56 3.02
C GLU A 70 -14.50 -14.82 2.21
N THR A 71 -14.81 -14.88 0.92
CA THR A 71 -14.34 -15.94 0.02
C THR A 71 -12.81 -15.93 -0.03
N ILE A 72 -12.20 -14.76 -0.27
CA ILE A 72 -10.74 -14.61 -0.35
C ILE A 72 -10.07 -14.95 0.99
N LYS A 73 -10.66 -14.53 2.10
CA LYS A 73 -10.18 -14.88 3.44
C LYS A 73 -10.23 -16.40 3.68
N GLY A 74 -11.28 -17.06 3.20
CA GLY A 74 -11.41 -18.53 3.25
C GLY A 74 -10.31 -19.23 2.44
N VAL A 75 -10.05 -18.76 1.21
CA VAL A 75 -8.96 -19.26 0.35
C VAL A 75 -7.60 -19.11 1.02
N PHE A 76 -7.26 -17.91 1.52
CA PHE A 76 -5.99 -17.65 2.18
C PHE A 76 -5.83 -18.46 3.47
N LYS A 77 -6.91 -18.64 4.22
CA LYS A 77 -6.90 -19.48 5.43
C LYS A 77 -6.62 -20.95 5.09
N ALA A 78 -7.27 -21.49 4.05
CA ALA A 78 -7.04 -22.86 3.61
C ALA A 78 -5.58 -23.09 3.19
N LEU A 79 -4.99 -22.16 2.44
CA LEU A 79 -3.57 -22.20 2.06
C LEU A 79 -2.65 -22.18 3.29
N SER A 80 -2.87 -21.27 4.24
CA SER A 80 -2.05 -21.17 5.47
C SER A 80 -2.09 -22.41 6.33
N GLU A 81 -3.20 -23.13 6.31
CA GLU A 81 -3.43 -24.35 7.08
C GLU A 81 -3.09 -25.63 6.27
N ASN A 82 -2.52 -25.50 5.07
CA ASN A 82 -2.25 -26.60 4.14
C ASN A 82 -3.50 -27.50 3.91
N ARG A 83 -4.66 -26.90 3.83
CA ARG A 83 -5.92 -27.58 3.55
C ARG A 83 -6.30 -27.41 2.08
N PRO A 84 -7.09 -28.35 1.51
CA PRO A 84 -7.67 -28.16 0.18
C PRO A 84 -8.39 -26.81 0.06
N VAL A 85 -8.15 -26.10 -1.02
CA VAL A 85 -8.84 -24.84 -1.34
C VAL A 85 -10.11 -25.21 -2.08
N VAL A 86 -11.26 -24.99 -1.45
CA VAL A 86 -12.59 -25.28 -2.02
C VAL A 86 -13.34 -23.97 -2.17
N VAL A 87 -13.86 -23.67 -3.36
CA VAL A 87 -14.70 -22.52 -3.65
C VAL A 87 -15.91 -22.99 -4.45
N ASP A 88 -17.09 -22.64 -3.99
CA ASP A 88 -18.37 -23.05 -4.61
C ASP A 88 -18.43 -24.57 -4.90
N ASP A 89 -18.04 -25.38 -3.89
CA ASP A 89 -17.96 -26.86 -3.95
C ASP A 89 -16.93 -27.42 -4.98
N ILE A 90 -16.07 -26.58 -5.56
CA ILE A 90 -14.98 -26.98 -6.46
C ILE A 90 -13.65 -26.97 -5.70
N GLU A 91 -12.98 -28.10 -5.64
CA GLU A 91 -11.63 -28.20 -5.09
C GLU A 91 -10.61 -27.77 -6.16
N LEU A 92 -9.81 -26.74 -5.83
CA LEU A 92 -8.80 -26.21 -6.72
C LEU A 92 -7.51 -27.00 -6.64
N ASN A 93 -6.96 -27.37 -7.79
CA ASN A 93 -5.61 -27.90 -7.89
C ASN A 93 -4.60 -26.75 -7.78
N THR A 94 -4.02 -26.56 -6.60
CA THR A 94 -3.04 -25.50 -6.33
C THR A 94 -1.74 -25.63 -7.13
N ASN A 95 -1.42 -26.83 -7.65
CA ASN A 95 -0.27 -27.07 -8.53
C ASN A 95 -0.56 -26.77 -10.02
N GLN A 96 -1.80 -26.39 -10.33
CA GLN A 96 -2.19 -25.99 -11.67
C GLN A 96 -1.37 -24.79 -12.14
N LYS A 97 -0.82 -24.86 -13.35
CA LYS A 97 -0.10 -23.72 -13.94
C LYS A 97 -1.05 -22.59 -14.30
N PHE A 98 -0.66 -21.40 -13.94
CA PHE A 98 -1.40 -20.19 -14.21
C PHE A 98 -0.49 -19.17 -14.90
N TYR A 99 -1.02 -18.52 -15.92
CA TYR A 99 -0.29 -17.64 -16.83
C TYR A 99 -0.84 -16.22 -16.74
N ILE A 100 0.04 -15.24 -16.75
CA ILE A 100 -0.31 -13.81 -16.66
C ILE A 100 0.53 -13.06 -17.68
N LEU A 101 -0.12 -12.30 -18.57
CA LEU A 101 0.51 -11.56 -19.65
C LEU A 101 0.10 -10.08 -19.57
N GLY A 102 1.07 -9.21 -19.39
CA GLY A 102 0.88 -7.76 -19.42
C GLY A 102 1.15 -7.19 -20.80
N LEU A 103 0.17 -6.51 -21.37
CA LEU A 103 0.19 -5.93 -22.71
C LEU A 103 -0.06 -4.42 -22.63
N ALA A 104 0.67 -3.64 -23.41
CA ALA A 104 0.41 -2.21 -23.52
C ALA A 104 0.33 -1.78 -25.00
N PRO A 105 -0.52 -0.81 -25.35
CA PRO A 105 -0.56 -0.25 -26.69
C PRO A 105 0.76 0.46 -27.01
N ASN A 106 1.27 0.25 -28.22
CA ASN A 106 2.43 0.92 -28.76
C ASN A 106 2.14 1.32 -30.21
N ALA A 107 1.54 2.47 -30.40
CA ALA A 107 0.96 2.91 -31.67
C ALA A 107 -0.01 1.86 -32.23
N ALA A 108 0.24 1.31 -33.43
CA ALA A 108 -0.57 0.26 -34.04
C ALA A 108 -0.19 -1.19 -33.61
N ARG A 109 0.62 -1.33 -32.56
CA ARG A 109 1.15 -2.63 -32.08
C ARG A 109 0.84 -2.81 -30.61
N LEU A 110 0.91 -4.07 -30.14
CA LEU A 110 0.92 -4.41 -28.72
C LEU A 110 2.36 -4.72 -28.28
N SER A 111 2.79 -4.10 -27.18
CA SER A 111 4.05 -4.44 -26.51
C SER A 111 3.79 -5.36 -25.36
N VAL A 112 4.52 -6.45 -25.25
CA VAL A 112 4.55 -7.28 -24.04
C VAL A 112 5.35 -6.54 -22.98
N ARG A 113 4.72 -6.20 -21.87
CA ARG A 113 5.35 -5.55 -20.70
C ARG A 113 6.00 -6.58 -19.80
N PHE A 114 5.31 -7.68 -19.55
CA PHE A 114 5.83 -8.83 -18.82
C PHE A 114 5.03 -10.09 -19.16
N PHE A 115 5.64 -11.22 -18.92
CA PHE A 115 4.99 -12.53 -18.88
C PHE A 115 5.39 -13.21 -17.58
N TYR A 116 4.42 -13.76 -16.87
CA TYR A 116 4.63 -14.47 -15.63
C TYR A 116 3.87 -15.78 -15.65
N GLN A 117 4.50 -16.83 -15.14
CA GLN A 117 3.93 -18.17 -15.04
C GLN A 117 4.38 -18.76 -13.70
N ASN A 118 3.44 -19.36 -12.97
CA ASN A 118 3.73 -20.13 -11.77
C ASN A 118 2.60 -21.10 -11.47
N GLU A 119 2.76 -21.95 -10.46
CA GLU A 119 1.66 -22.71 -9.89
C GLU A 119 0.68 -21.75 -9.23
N PHE A 120 -0.61 -22.06 -9.35
CA PHE A 120 -1.68 -21.17 -8.85
C PHE A 120 -1.61 -20.93 -7.34
N GLY A 121 -1.29 -21.99 -6.58
CA GLY A 121 -1.08 -21.90 -5.13
C GLY A 121 0.00 -20.89 -4.77
N ASN A 122 1.17 -20.93 -5.42
CA ASN A 122 2.26 -20.00 -5.18
C ASN A 122 1.88 -18.54 -5.46
N ILE A 123 1.04 -18.30 -6.49
CA ILE A 123 0.54 -16.97 -6.81
C ILE A 123 -0.38 -16.46 -5.68
N LEU A 124 -1.29 -17.30 -5.20
CA LEU A 124 -2.20 -16.97 -4.10
C LEU A 124 -1.45 -16.73 -2.78
N GLU A 125 -0.44 -17.55 -2.47
CA GLU A 125 0.42 -17.36 -1.30
C GLU A 125 1.18 -16.03 -1.35
N ASN A 126 1.71 -15.66 -2.51
CA ASN A 126 2.36 -14.37 -2.70
C ASN A 126 1.40 -13.18 -2.52
N LEU A 127 0.16 -13.31 -3.00
CA LEU A 127 -0.90 -12.32 -2.79
C LEU A 127 -1.30 -12.23 -1.30
N GLN A 128 -1.47 -13.36 -0.63
CA GLN A 128 -1.76 -13.40 0.81
C GLN A 128 -0.66 -12.69 1.60
N GLU A 129 0.60 -13.02 1.30
CA GLU A 129 1.75 -12.42 1.95
C GLU A 129 1.88 -10.92 1.64
N HIS A 130 1.50 -10.49 0.43
CA HIS A 130 1.38 -9.08 0.09
C HIS A 130 0.36 -8.37 0.99
N TYR A 131 -0.85 -8.93 1.15
CA TYR A 131 -1.88 -8.34 1.99
C TYR A 131 -1.49 -8.31 3.47
N ARG A 132 -0.81 -9.34 3.97
CA ARG A 132 -0.27 -9.36 5.33
C ARG A 132 0.70 -8.21 5.58
N ARG A 133 1.56 -7.89 4.60
CA ARG A 133 2.47 -6.72 4.69
C ARG A 133 1.73 -5.39 4.58
N MET A 134 0.64 -5.35 3.82
CA MET A 134 -0.21 -4.16 3.64
C MET A 134 -1.14 -3.90 4.83
N ASP A 135 -1.28 -4.84 5.76
CA ASP A 135 -2.21 -4.71 6.88
C ASP A 135 -1.75 -3.61 7.85
N VAL A 136 -2.59 -2.59 8.02
CA VAL A 136 -2.45 -1.48 8.97
C VAL A 136 -3.80 -1.19 9.62
N VAL A 137 -3.77 -0.59 10.82
CA VAL A 137 -4.99 -0.21 11.53
C VAL A 137 -5.95 0.55 10.60
N LYS A 138 -7.21 0.08 10.59
CA LYS A 138 -8.26 0.62 9.70
C LYS A 138 -8.95 1.82 10.34
N PRO A 139 -9.21 2.90 9.60
CA PRO A 139 -10.18 3.91 10.03
C PRO A 139 -11.56 3.25 10.27
N GLN A 140 -12.31 3.73 11.23
CA GLN A 140 -13.61 3.14 11.60
C GLN A 140 -14.64 3.09 10.47
N TRP A 141 -14.50 3.96 9.48
CA TRP A 141 -15.38 4.01 8.31
C TRP A 141 -14.97 3.06 7.16
N ASP A 142 -13.74 2.48 7.21
CA ASP A 142 -13.23 1.61 6.13
C ASP A 142 -13.54 0.14 6.45
N SER A 143 -14.56 -0.40 5.77
CA SER A 143 -14.99 -1.80 5.92
C SER A 143 -14.17 -2.81 5.11
N ARG A 144 -13.26 -2.34 4.23
CA ARG A 144 -12.44 -3.24 3.40
C ARG A 144 -11.43 -3.97 4.27
N GLU A 145 -11.36 -5.29 4.15
CA GLU A 145 -10.30 -6.09 4.78
C GLU A 145 -8.98 -5.89 4.05
N TYR A 146 -8.99 -6.07 2.75
CA TYR A 146 -7.83 -5.95 1.89
C TYR A 146 -7.90 -4.69 1.02
N LEU A 147 -6.73 -4.15 0.68
CA LEU A 147 -6.58 -3.05 -0.28
C LEU A 147 -6.00 -3.64 -1.57
N GLY A 148 -6.81 -3.76 -2.61
CA GLY A 148 -6.41 -4.32 -3.89
C GLY A 148 -5.21 -3.62 -4.53
N VAL A 149 -4.54 -4.30 -5.44
CA VAL A 149 -3.30 -3.80 -6.08
C VAL A 149 -3.55 -2.50 -6.86
N ASN A 150 -4.70 -2.36 -7.50
CA ASN A 150 -5.05 -1.11 -8.17
C ASN A 150 -5.29 0.02 -7.16
N SER A 151 -6.01 -0.26 -6.08
CA SER A 151 -6.22 0.70 -4.98
C SER A 151 -4.89 1.20 -4.41
N MET A 152 -3.92 0.30 -4.22
CA MET A 152 -2.56 0.64 -3.82
C MET A 152 -1.86 1.56 -4.81
N LEU A 153 -1.94 1.27 -6.10
CA LEU A 153 -1.34 2.08 -7.17
C LEU A 153 -1.97 3.47 -7.27
N GLN A 154 -3.27 3.60 -7.02
CA GLN A 154 -3.97 4.90 -7.01
C GLN A 154 -3.44 5.84 -5.91
N GLU A 155 -2.84 5.34 -4.84
CA GLU A 155 -2.22 6.17 -3.80
C GLU A 155 -0.98 6.95 -4.28
N THR A 156 -0.42 6.59 -5.43
CA THR A 156 0.69 7.29 -6.09
C THR A 156 0.24 8.44 -6.99
N VAL A 157 -1.06 8.52 -7.27
CA VAL A 157 -1.64 9.42 -8.28
C VAL A 157 -2.06 10.75 -7.66
N ASN A 158 -1.81 11.83 -8.38
CA ASN A 158 -2.36 13.14 -8.03
C ASN A 158 -3.84 13.21 -8.46
N GLN A 159 -4.74 13.16 -7.49
CA GLN A 159 -6.19 13.19 -7.77
C GLN A 159 -6.69 14.52 -8.39
N ASN A 160 -5.88 15.58 -8.33
CA ASN A 160 -6.17 16.87 -8.96
C ASN A 160 -5.58 16.99 -10.37
N SER A 161 -4.87 15.98 -10.85
CA SER A 161 -4.31 15.93 -12.19
C SER A 161 -5.41 15.57 -13.23
N LYS A 162 -5.20 15.99 -14.48
CA LYS A 162 -6.06 15.59 -15.60
C LYS A 162 -5.90 14.09 -15.89
N ASP A 163 -4.70 13.59 -15.81
CA ASP A 163 -4.38 12.16 -15.94
C ASP A 163 -4.30 11.51 -14.56
N LYS A 164 -5.31 10.73 -14.21
CA LYS A 164 -5.44 10.04 -12.93
C LYS A 164 -4.96 8.58 -13.02
N LYS A 165 -3.89 8.34 -13.77
CA LYS A 165 -3.34 6.99 -13.98
C LYS A 165 -1.98 6.85 -13.30
N PRO A 166 -1.70 5.68 -12.67
CA PRO A 166 -0.36 5.35 -12.20
C PRO A 166 0.63 5.29 -13.38
N LYS A 167 1.90 5.56 -13.11
CA LYS A 167 2.93 5.40 -14.15
C LYS A 167 3.03 3.93 -14.58
N ALA A 168 2.89 3.65 -15.86
CA ALA A 168 2.78 2.30 -16.41
C ALA A 168 3.92 1.36 -16.00
N ASN A 169 5.18 1.80 -16.13
CA ASN A 169 6.35 0.99 -15.76
C ASN A 169 6.37 0.66 -14.25
N MET A 170 5.97 1.61 -13.41
CA MET A 170 5.86 1.39 -11.97
C MET A 170 4.73 0.40 -11.66
N ALA A 171 3.58 0.54 -12.30
CA ALA A 171 2.43 -0.34 -12.10
C ALA A 171 2.77 -1.78 -12.50
N ALA A 172 3.37 -2.00 -13.68
CA ALA A 172 3.80 -3.31 -14.14
C ALA A 172 4.85 -3.94 -13.20
N ALA A 173 5.88 -3.19 -12.80
CA ALA A 173 6.90 -3.66 -11.88
C ALA A 173 6.33 -3.99 -10.48
N THR A 174 5.36 -3.21 -10.01
CA THR A 174 4.69 -3.46 -8.74
C THR A 174 3.87 -4.74 -8.78
N LEU A 175 3.06 -4.93 -9.83
CA LEU A 175 2.28 -6.15 -10.00
C LEU A 175 3.18 -7.38 -10.09
N GLN A 176 4.24 -7.32 -10.88
CA GLN A 176 5.20 -8.42 -10.99
C GLN A 176 5.85 -8.74 -9.64
N ALA A 177 6.21 -7.71 -8.86
CA ALA A 177 6.77 -7.91 -7.51
C ALA A 177 5.76 -8.56 -6.55
N VAL A 178 4.48 -8.20 -6.63
CA VAL A 178 3.41 -8.80 -5.82
C VAL A 178 3.24 -10.28 -6.20
N LEU A 179 3.06 -10.59 -7.49
CA LEU A 179 2.81 -11.94 -7.98
C LEU A 179 3.99 -12.90 -7.76
N ALA A 180 5.21 -12.40 -7.91
CA ALA A 180 6.43 -13.19 -7.72
C ALA A 180 6.95 -13.20 -6.27
N GLY A 181 6.29 -12.53 -5.33
CA GLY A 181 6.78 -12.36 -3.97
C GLY A 181 8.09 -11.58 -3.87
N GLY A 182 8.41 -10.75 -4.87
CA GLY A 182 9.63 -9.98 -4.99
C GLY A 182 9.67 -8.70 -4.14
N ARG A 183 10.73 -7.90 -4.31
CA ARG A 183 10.86 -6.58 -3.69
C ARG A 183 10.00 -5.56 -4.44
N TYR A 184 9.35 -4.66 -3.71
CA TYR A 184 8.58 -3.57 -4.32
C TYR A 184 9.51 -2.58 -5.01
N PRO A 185 9.10 -1.97 -6.15
CA PRO A 185 9.90 -0.95 -6.82
C PRO A 185 10.06 0.30 -5.95
N GLU A 186 11.27 0.87 -5.92
CA GLU A 186 11.54 2.11 -5.17
C GLU A 186 10.69 3.28 -5.67
N SER A 187 10.33 3.26 -6.95
CA SER A 187 9.44 4.27 -7.55
C SER A 187 8.04 4.28 -6.94
N LEU A 188 7.51 3.14 -6.48
CA LEU A 188 6.24 3.05 -5.75
C LEU A 188 6.35 3.82 -4.43
N TYR A 189 7.34 3.48 -3.62
CA TYR A 189 7.59 4.09 -2.32
C TYR A 189 7.86 5.60 -2.43
N GLY A 190 8.77 5.99 -3.32
CA GLY A 190 9.10 7.40 -3.57
C GLY A 190 7.90 8.21 -4.04
N SER A 191 7.02 7.62 -4.88
CA SER A 191 5.80 8.28 -5.34
C SER A 191 4.79 8.50 -4.21
N VAL A 192 4.63 7.54 -3.30
CA VAL A 192 3.75 7.70 -2.11
C VAL A 192 4.29 8.79 -1.20
N LEU A 193 5.58 8.79 -0.86
CA LEU A 193 6.19 9.86 -0.04
C LEU A 193 6.05 11.24 -0.71
N LEU A 194 6.23 11.30 -2.03
CA LEU A 194 6.02 12.54 -2.78
C LEU A 194 4.58 13.03 -2.67
N ARG A 195 3.59 12.13 -2.78
CA ARG A 195 2.18 12.50 -2.61
C ARG A 195 1.89 13.03 -1.22
N ILE A 196 2.37 12.36 -0.18
CA ILE A 196 2.21 12.84 1.20
C ILE A 196 2.75 14.26 1.36
N ARG A 197 3.94 14.55 0.80
CA ARG A 197 4.55 15.89 0.87
C ARG A 197 3.77 16.94 0.10
N CYS A 198 3.36 16.61 -1.15
CA CYS A 198 2.60 17.54 -1.99
C CYS A 198 1.18 17.80 -1.47
N GLU A 199 0.64 16.92 -0.65
CA GLU A 199 -0.68 16.99 -0.05
C GLU A 199 -0.61 17.30 1.46
N GLN A 200 0.39 18.07 1.88
CA GLN A 200 0.52 18.62 3.24
C GLN A 200 0.42 17.57 4.36
N GLY A 201 1.08 16.44 4.17
CA GLY A 201 1.08 15.38 5.18
C GLY A 201 -0.18 14.51 5.20
N ARG A 202 -0.99 14.51 4.14
CA ARG A 202 -2.15 13.63 4.03
C ARG A 202 -1.71 12.16 3.90
N ILE A 203 -1.88 11.40 4.99
CA ILE A 203 -1.58 9.98 5.03
C ILE A 203 -2.88 9.20 5.09
N THR A 204 -3.22 8.52 3.98
CA THR A 204 -4.35 7.60 3.89
C THR A 204 -3.96 6.22 4.42
N ARG A 205 -4.95 5.34 4.67
CA ARG A 205 -4.69 3.93 4.98
C ARG A 205 -3.83 3.27 3.89
N GLY A 206 -4.13 3.52 2.61
CA GLY A 206 -3.37 2.96 1.50
C GLY A 206 -1.92 3.42 1.48
N ARG A 207 -1.63 4.71 1.72
CA ARG A 207 -0.27 5.24 1.81
C ARG A 207 0.51 4.62 2.98
N ALA A 208 -0.11 4.52 4.15
CA ALA A 208 0.49 3.87 5.31
C ALA A 208 0.79 2.40 5.01
N ALA A 209 -0.15 1.67 4.41
CA ALA A 209 0.00 0.27 4.01
C ALA A 209 1.16 0.06 3.03
N VAL A 210 1.27 0.90 1.98
CA VAL A 210 2.40 0.83 1.02
C VAL A 210 3.74 1.08 1.71
N ILE A 211 3.81 2.09 2.57
CA ILE A 211 5.03 2.41 3.32
C ILE A 211 5.45 1.22 4.19
N LYS A 212 4.51 0.67 4.97
CA LYS A 212 4.76 -0.52 5.81
C LYS A 212 5.24 -1.70 4.97
N ALA A 213 4.51 -2.05 3.91
CA ALA A 213 4.84 -3.19 3.05
C ALA A 213 6.24 -3.04 2.43
N TYR A 214 6.59 -1.83 1.96
CA TYR A 214 7.91 -1.54 1.41
C TYR A 214 9.02 -1.69 2.46
N LEU A 215 8.87 -1.09 3.63
CA LEU A 215 9.87 -1.15 4.70
C LEU A 215 10.09 -2.58 5.21
N LEU A 216 9.01 -3.36 5.36
CA LEU A 216 9.09 -4.78 5.74
C LEU A 216 9.83 -5.61 4.68
N LYS A 217 9.47 -5.47 3.41
CA LYS A 217 9.98 -6.34 2.35
C LYS A 217 11.35 -5.92 1.83
N ASN A 218 11.59 -4.61 1.71
CA ASN A 218 12.77 -4.11 1.02
C ASN A 218 13.92 -3.76 1.97
N LYS A 219 13.62 -3.31 3.19
CA LYS A 219 14.62 -2.71 4.08
C LYS A 219 14.88 -3.47 5.37
N THR A 220 14.03 -4.39 5.75
CA THR A 220 14.17 -5.18 6.99
C THR A 220 14.30 -4.32 8.27
N ILE A 221 13.95 -3.03 8.18
CA ILE A 221 14.04 -2.07 9.30
C ILE A 221 12.98 -2.35 10.35
N ILE A 222 11.87 -2.94 9.92
CA ILE A 222 10.69 -3.25 10.74
C ILE A 222 10.59 -4.77 10.83
N LYS A 223 10.45 -5.31 12.03
CA LYS A 223 10.19 -6.74 12.24
C LYS A 223 8.71 -7.04 12.01
N GLU A 224 8.44 -8.21 11.44
CA GLU A 224 7.08 -8.73 11.33
C GLU A 224 6.40 -8.78 12.70
N GLY A 225 5.17 -8.28 12.77
CA GLY A 225 4.38 -8.19 14.00
C GLY A 225 4.35 -6.82 14.67
N ASP A 226 5.31 -5.92 14.37
CA ASP A 226 5.46 -4.67 15.12
C ASP A 226 4.52 -3.53 14.70
N PHE A 227 3.82 -3.60 13.54
CA PHE A 227 3.16 -2.41 12.98
C PHE A 227 1.80 -2.64 12.28
N VAL A 228 0.94 -3.49 12.80
CA VAL A 228 -0.47 -3.46 12.37
C VAL A 228 -1.13 -2.20 12.92
N GLY A 229 -0.84 -1.84 14.17
CA GLY A 229 -1.34 -0.66 14.87
C GLY A 229 -0.23 0.14 15.55
N LEU A 230 -0.62 0.93 16.54
CA LEU A 230 0.31 1.75 17.31
C LEU A 230 1.30 0.88 18.10
N ASN A 231 2.58 0.99 17.80
CA ASN A 231 3.64 0.41 18.62
C ASN A 231 4.07 1.43 19.69
N GLU A 232 3.57 1.22 20.91
CA GLU A 232 3.87 2.10 22.05
C GLU A 232 5.29 1.90 22.61
N ASN A 233 5.90 0.73 22.37
CA ASN A 233 7.16 0.34 22.99
C ASN A 233 8.40 0.56 22.10
N THR A 234 8.21 0.96 20.85
CA THR A 234 9.33 1.17 19.95
C THR A 234 10.16 2.40 20.33
N ASN A 235 11.48 2.27 20.20
CA ASN A 235 12.45 3.36 20.31
C ASN A 235 12.97 3.81 18.93
N GLU A 236 12.32 3.38 17.84
CA GLU A 236 12.67 3.82 16.51
C GLU A 236 12.37 5.33 16.39
N LYS A 237 13.44 6.11 16.28
CA LYS A 237 13.43 7.57 16.47
C LYS A 237 12.45 8.28 15.53
N ALA A 238 12.44 7.91 14.24
CA ALA A 238 11.59 8.58 13.26
C ALA A 238 10.10 8.25 13.49
N TYR A 239 9.79 7.02 13.88
CA TYR A 239 8.43 6.63 14.26
C TYR A 239 7.94 7.41 15.49
N VAL A 240 8.78 7.50 16.53
CA VAL A 240 8.48 8.27 17.76
C VAL A 240 8.27 9.75 17.43
N LEU A 241 9.09 10.33 16.53
CA LEU A 241 8.90 11.71 16.07
C LEU A 241 7.58 11.89 15.32
N GLY A 242 7.17 10.93 14.50
CA GLY A 242 5.87 10.94 13.82
C GLY A 242 4.71 10.92 14.81
N ARG A 243 4.76 10.06 15.83
CA ARG A 243 3.80 10.04 16.95
C ARG A 243 3.75 11.36 17.67
N THR A 244 4.92 11.91 18.04
CA THR A 244 5.03 13.20 18.72
C THR A 244 4.36 14.32 17.90
N PHE A 245 4.61 14.35 16.59
CA PHE A 245 4.01 15.33 15.70
C PHE A 245 2.49 15.24 15.68
N ALA A 246 1.92 14.03 15.64
CA ALA A 246 0.47 13.80 15.68
C ALA A 246 -0.16 14.31 17.00
N VAL A 247 0.50 14.09 18.14
CA VAL A 247 0.02 14.60 19.45
C VAL A 247 0.07 16.13 19.50
N LEU A 248 1.12 16.75 18.96
CA LEU A 248 1.23 18.21 18.90
C LEU A 248 0.15 18.83 18.00
N GLU A 249 -0.21 18.19 16.89
CA GLU A 249 -1.34 18.59 16.05
C GLU A 249 -2.66 18.48 16.80
N ALA A 250 -2.91 17.35 17.48
CA ALA A 250 -4.11 17.14 18.27
C ALA A 250 -4.31 18.23 19.35
N ILE A 251 -3.25 18.62 20.05
CA ILE A 251 -3.27 19.71 21.02
C ILE A 251 -3.66 21.04 20.37
N GLN A 252 -3.14 21.32 19.17
CA GLN A 252 -3.50 22.54 18.44
C GLN A 252 -4.98 22.54 18.04
N GLU A 253 -5.48 21.43 17.49
CA GLU A 253 -6.88 21.30 17.06
C GLU A 253 -7.84 21.50 18.23
N ASP A 254 -7.55 20.87 19.38
CA ASP A 254 -8.39 21.00 20.58
C ASP A 254 -8.33 22.38 21.22
N ALA A 255 -7.18 23.06 21.13
CA ALA A 255 -7.02 24.44 21.60
C ALA A 255 -7.67 25.47 20.66
N ASN A 256 -7.78 25.15 19.36
CA ASN A 256 -8.28 26.05 18.32
C ASN A 256 -9.24 25.33 17.38
N PRO A 257 -10.43 24.92 17.83
CA PRO A 257 -11.41 24.26 16.95
C PRO A 257 -11.72 25.15 15.74
N GLY A 258 -11.71 24.53 14.55
CA GLY A 258 -12.00 25.21 13.29
C GLY A 258 -10.85 26.07 12.74
N ILE A 259 -9.61 25.85 13.21
CA ILE A 259 -8.43 26.52 12.64
C ILE A 259 -8.28 26.16 11.14
N ASN A 260 -8.09 27.18 10.30
CA ASN A 260 -7.97 26.99 8.85
C ASN A 260 -6.63 26.38 8.40
N THR A 261 -5.57 26.52 9.21
CA THR A 261 -4.24 26.04 8.86
C THR A 261 -3.58 25.41 10.09
N THR A 262 -3.44 24.10 10.04
CA THR A 262 -2.87 23.31 11.13
C THR A 262 -1.33 23.35 11.14
N ILE A 263 -0.72 22.84 12.21
CA ILE A 263 0.74 22.63 12.23
C ILE A 263 1.14 21.61 11.17
N LYS A 264 0.27 20.67 10.81
CA LYS A 264 0.50 19.73 9.73
C LYS A 264 0.66 20.44 8.39
N ASP A 265 -0.25 21.33 8.05
CA ASP A 265 -0.22 22.07 6.79
C ASP A 265 1.06 22.89 6.63
N ARG A 266 1.60 23.41 7.72
CA ARG A 266 2.79 24.27 7.73
C ARG A 266 4.10 23.54 7.90
N TYR A 267 4.14 22.50 8.70
CA TYR A 267 5.39 21.95 9.22
C TYR A 267 5.60 20.46 8.90
N TYR A 268 4.61 19.72 8.36
CA TYR A 268 4.77 18.30 8.12
C TYR A 268 6.01 17.98 7.29
N ASN A 269 6.20 18.68 6.18
CA ASN A 269 7.34 18.43 5.29
C ASN A 269 8.68 18.63 5.98
N SER A 270 8.83 19.71 6.73
CA SER A 270 10.06 19.99 7.46
C SER A 270 10.23 19.06 8.67
N ALA A 271 9.14 18.75 9.39
CA ALA A 271 9.19 17.83 10.52
C ALA A 271 9.60 16.40 10.10
N SER A 272 9.14 15.94 8.93
CA SER A 272 9.49 14.63 8.39
C SER A 272 10.81 14.58 7.64
N THR A 273 11.48 15.71 7.39
CA THR A 273 12.77 15.75 6.67
C THR A 273 13.92 16.30 7.50
N THR A 274 13.69 17.36 8.25
CA THR A 274 14.69 18.11 9.05
C THR A 274 14.17 18.39 10.46
N PRO A 275 13.92 17.37 11.31
CA PRO A 275 13.31 17.51 12.63
C PRO A 275 13.99 18.56 13.52
N ALA A 276 15.31 18.60 13.53
CA ALA A 276 16.08 19.53 14.38
C ALA A 276 15.69 21.00 14.16
N SER A 277 15.28 21.38 12.94
CA SER A 277 14.89 22.75 12.61
C SER A 277 13.48 23.10 13.08
N VAL A 278 12.58 22.11 13.23
CA VAL A 278 11.15 22.35 13.38
C VAL A 278 10.63 21.97 14.77
N PHE A 279 11.07 20.87 15.35
CA PHE A 279 10.56 20.42 16.65
C PHE A 279 10.73 21.47 17.77
N PRO A 280 11.84 22.25 17.87
CA PRO A 280 11.94 23.34 18.83
C PRO A 280 10.85 24.40 18.66
N ILE A 281 10.41 24.67 17.42
CA ILE A 281 9.30 25.59 17.14
C ILE A 281 7.99 24.98 17.62
N LEU A 282 7.73 23.71 17.28
CA LEU A 282 6.52 23.00 17.65
C LEU A 282 6.35 22.88 19.17
N ILE A 283 7.45 22.66 19.91
CA ILE A 283 7.44 22.63 21.39
C ILE A 283 7.02 23.99 21.97
N ARG A 284 7.53 25.10 21.39
CA ARG A 284 7.08 26.44 21.82
C ARG A 284 5.60 26.67 21.54
N LEU A 285 5.13 26.27 20.36
CA LEU A 285 3.71 26.35 20.00
C LEU A 285 2.84 25.49 20.93
N LYS A 286 3.28 24.27 21.24
CA LYS A 286 2.61 23.38 22.21
C LYS A 286 2.36 24.10 23.53
N ASN A 287 3.38 24.77 24.12
CA ASN A 287 3.24 25.45 25.39
C ASN A 287 2.15 26.55 25.34
N SER A 288 2.03 27.27 24.22
CA SER A 288 0.96 28.24 24.00
C SER A 288 -0.42 27.60 23.93
N HIS A 289 -0.54 26.45 23.18
CA HIS A 289 -1.79 25.74 23.04
C HIS A 289 -2.26 25.10 24.37
N ILE A 290 -1.35 24.50 25.15
CA ILE A 290 -1.65 23.95 26.47
C ILE A 290 -2.22 25.04 27.40
N ARG A 291 -1.56 26.20 27.49
CA ARG A 291 -2.08 27.34 28.29
C ARG A 291 -3.49 27.78 27.84
N LYS A 292 -3.79 27.66 26.54
CA LYS A 292 -5.12 27.99 26.03
C LYS A 292 -6.16 26.94 26.43
N LEU A 293 -5.82 25.64 26.39
CA LEU A 293 -6.68 24.56 26.86
C LEU A 293 -6.98 24.71 28.36
N GLU A 294 -5.97 24.99 29.18
CA GLU A 294 -6.13 25.24 30.63
C GLU A 294 -7.09 26.41 30.91
N LYS A 295 -6.94 27.53 30.17
CA LYS A 295 -7.89 28.65 30.25
C LYS A 295 -9.32 28.26 29.85
N GLN A 296 -9.48 27.31 28.92
CA GLN A 296 -10.76 26.74 28.54
C GLN A 296 -11.27 25.67 29.50
N LYS A 297 -10.56 25.40 30.61
CA LYS A 297 -10.84 24.33 31.59
C LYS A 297 -10.92 22.94 30.98
N LYS A 298 -10.17 22.68 29.86
CA LYS A 298 -10.04 21.37 29.27
C LYS A 298 -8.88 20.59 29.91
N SER A 299 -9.04 19.28 30.06
CA SER A 299 -7.98 18.40 30.56
C SER A 299 -6.81 18.35 29.58
N VAL A 300 -5.60 18.52 30.06
CA VAL A 300 -4.34 18.41 29.32
C VAL A 300 -3.51 17.21 29.76
N LYS A 301 -3.92 16.55 30.86
CA LYS A 301 -3.15 15.50 31.52
C LYS A 301 -2.75 14.35 30.57
N GLU A 302 -3.69 13.84 29.79
CA GLU A 302 -3.44 12.74 28.82
C GLU A 302 -2.37 13.14 27.78
N TYR A 303 -2.41 14.37 27.26
CA TYR A 303 -1.40 14.87 26.33
C TYR A 303 -0.01 15.00 26.97
N GLU A 304 0.05 15.46 28.22
CA GLU A 304 1.31 15.60 28.94
C GLU A 304 1.94 14.25 29.26
N GLU A 305 1.15 13.26 29.66
CA GLU A 305 1.60 11.89 29.91
C GLU A 305 2.19 11.26 28.61
N ILE A 306 1.47 11.34 27.49
CA ILE A 306 1.94 10.82 26.20
C ILE A 306 3.22 11.55 25.75
N LEU A 307 3.25 12.89 25.84
CA LEU A 307 4.43 13.65 25.41
C LEU A 307 5.64 13.40 26.31
N THR A 308 5.43 13.19 27.61
CA THR A 308 6.52 12.86 28.55
C THR A 308 7.17 11.53 28.17
N ASP A 309 6.36 10.50 27.87
CA ASP A 309 6.86 9.21 27.38
C ASP A 309 7.62 9.38 26.06
N LEU A 310 7.01 10.06 25.07
CA LEU A 310 7.60 10.23 23.75
C LEU A 310 8.92 11.03 23.78
N PHE A 311 8.96 12.15 24.51
CA PHE A 311 10.19 12.93 24.64
C PHE A 311 11.26 12.22 25.44
N GLY A 312 10.89 11.35 26.40
CA GLY A 312 11.84 10.51 27.11
C GLY A 312 12.61 9.51 26.21
N ARG A 313 12.06 9.21 25.03
CA ARG A 313 12.67 8.34 24.01
C ARG A 313 13.48 9.08 22.95
N ILE A 314 13.44 10.41 22.95
CA ILE A 314 14.13 11.27 21.97
C ILE A 314 15.31 11.96 22.65
N GLU A 315 16.51 11.40 22.49
CA GLU A 315 17.73 12.04 23.01
C GLU A 315 18.06 13.36 22.30
N ASN A 316 17.89 13.38 20.99
CA ASN A 316 18.13 14.55 20.15
C ASN A 316 17.26 14.51 18.88
N PHE A 317 17.01 15.67 18.30
CA PHE A 317 16.31 15.78 17.02
C PHE A 317 17.32 15.62 15.88
N PRO A 318 17.12 14.64 14.95
CA PRO A 318 17.97 14.44 13.81
C PRO A 318 18.00 15.67 12.91
N ILE A 319 19.19 16.01 12.38
CA ILE A 319 19.34 17.12 11.41
C ILE A 319 18.55 16.78 10.15
N ARG A 320 18.60 15.50 9.71
CA ARG A 320 17.91 15.03 8.51
C ARG A 320 17.46 13.58 8.70
N LEU A 321 16.29 13.26 8.15
CA LEU A 321 15.79 11.89 8.04
C LEU A 321 16.04 11.35 6.62
N SER A 322 16.48 10.11 6.53
CA SER A 322 16.54 9.34 5.27
C SER A 322 15.15 9.12 4.68
N LEU A 323 15.07 8.61 3.45
CA LEU A 323 13.75 8.30 2.85
C LEU A 323 13.01 7.22 3.63
N GLU A 324 13.73 6.23 4.13
CA GLU A 324 13.17 5.15 4.96
C GLU A 324 12.64 5.71 6.29
N GLU A 325 13.42 6.54 6.96
CA GLU A 325 13.01 7.19 8.20
C GLU A 325 11.80 8.13 8.01
N GLN A 326 11.67 8.79 6.84
CA GLN A 326 10.48 9.58 6.51
C GLN A 326 9.22 8.72 6.39
N GLY A 327 9.34 7.49 5.87
CA GLY A 327 8.26 6.51 5.88
C GLY A 327 7.90 6.08 7.30
N SER A 328 8.90 5.79 8.13
CA SER A 328 8.69 5.43 9.53
C SER A 328 8.02 6.57 10.31
N PHE A 329 8.42 7.81 10.08
CA PHE A 329 7.74 9.01 10.60
C PHE A 329 6.27 9.05 10.18
N ALA A 330 5.98 8.79 8.90
CA ALA A 330 4.61 8.78 8.39
C ALA A 330 3.76 7.68 9.05
N LEU A 331 4.32 6.48 9.28
CA LEU A 331 3.63 5.40 10.00
C LEU A 331 3.35 5.78 11.47
N GLY A 332 4.34 6.31 12.16
CA GLY A 332 4.15 6.76 13.55
C GLY A 332 3.06 7.82 13.68
N TYR A 333 3.05 8.79 12.78
CA TYR A 333 1.99 9.79 12.69
C TYR A 333 0.62 9.14 12.43
N TYR A 334 0.51 8.27 11.40
CA TYR A 334 -0.75 7.63 11.05
C TYR A 334 -1.32 6.81 12.21
N HIS A 335 -0.52 5.96 12.83
CA HIS A 335 -0.97 5.11 13.94
C HIS A 335 -1.42 5.93 15.16
N GLN A 336 -0.69 7.00 15.50
CA GLN A 336 -1.06 7.86 16.62
C GLN A 336 -2.37 8.63 16.34
N VAL A 337 -2.60 9.04 15.08
CA VAL A 337 -3.87 9.66 14.67
C VAL A 337 -5.02 8.66 14.78
N GLN A 338 -4.86 7.41 14.29
CA GLN A 338 -5.91 6.39 14.40
C GLN A 338 -6.24 6.09 15.86
N LYS A 339 -5.23 6.00 16.74
CA LYS A 339 -5.43 5.78 18.17
C LYS A 339 -6.32 6.83 18.83
N ARG A 340 -6.22 8.09 18.41
CA ARG A 340 -7.08 9.17 18.92
C ARG A 340 -8.56 8.95 18.64
N PHE A 341 -8.88 8.28 17.50
CA PHE A 341 -10.25 8.02 17.05
C PHE A 341 -10.79 6.66 17.51
N GLU A 342 -9.97 5.82 18.13
CA GLU A 342 -10.49 4.62 18.81
C GLU A 342 -11.45 5.05 19.92
N LYS A 343 -12.69 4.52 19.88
CA LYS A 343 -13.69 4.86 20.91
C LYS A 343 -13.17 4.47 22.28
N LYS A 344 -13.25 5.39 23.25
CA LYS A 344 -13.03 5.12 24.69
C LYS A 344 -14.08 4.15 25.28
N GLY A 345 -14.63 3.24 24.50
CA GLY A 345 -15.81 2.45 24.83
C GLY A 345 -15.63 0.94 24.87
N ASP A 346 -14.48 0.41 24.50
CA ASP A 346 -14.18 -1.03 24.57
C ASP A 346 -13.12 -1.32 25.65
N LYS A 347 -13.40 -0.89 26.89
CA LYS A 347 -12.72 -1.36 28.09
C LYS A 347 -13.68 -2.06 28.99
#